data_758a66394598eba523126275c9af3c8f
#
_entry.id   758a66394598eba523126275c9af3c8f
#
_cell.length_a   1.000
_cell.length_b   1.000
_cell.length_c   1.000
_cell.angle_alpha   90.00
_cell.angle_beta   90.00
_cell.angle_gamma   90.00
#
_symmetry.space_group_name_H-M   'P 1'
#
loop_
_entity.id
_entity.type
_entity.pdbx_description
1 polymer ?
#
loop_
_entity_poly.entity_id
_entity_poly.type
_entity_poly.pdbx_seq_one_letter_code
_entity_poly.pdbx_strand_id
1 'polypeptide(L)' 'RLDPEADIHDLRTVPGKTHTNVIFDCAVPAEYLHDKQRRGAKLAAALRTAVQDKWPDHFCVIRLEPDYTSHNVPAKD' A
#
# COMPACT_ATOMS: atom_id res chain seq x y z
N ARG A 1 -2.66 -11.20 5.01
CA ARG A 1 -3.41 -10.27 5.81
C ARG A 1 -2.77 -8.91 5.93
N LEU A 2 -3.55 -7.88 5.87
CA LEU A 2 -3.00 -6.55 5.82
C LEU A 2 -2.56 -6.07 7.19
N ASP A 3 -1.56 -5.24 7.17
CA ASP A 3 -1.08 -4.58 8.36
C ASP A 3 -2.16 -3.63 8.84
N PRO A 4 -2.60 -3.73 10.10
CA PRO A 4 -3.68 -2.86 10.58
C PRO A 4 -3.28 -1.40 10.65
N GLU A 5 -2.01 -1.08 10.55
CA GLU A 5 -1.59 0.32 10.55
C GLU A 5 -1.53 0.92 9.16
N ALA A 6 -1.85 0.16 8.15
CA ALA A 6 -1.84 0.66 6.78
C ALA A 6 -3.25 1.07 6.36
N ASP A 7 -3.32 2.11 5.55
CA ASP A 7 -4.58 2.63 5.07
C ASP A 7 -4.51 2.76 3.56
N ILE A 8 -5.51 2.25 2.86
CA ILE A 8 -5.52 2.29 1.41
C ILE A 8 -6.48 3.38 0.97
N HIS A 9 -6.00 4.25 0.07
CA HIS A 9 -6.77 5.38 -0.45
C HIS A 9 -6.75 5.40 -1.96
N ASP A 10 -7.74 6.04 -2.52
CA ASP A 10 -7.78 6.38 -3.96
C ASP A 10 -7.62 5.15 -4.82
N LEU A 11 -8.29 4.09 -4.42
CA LEU A 11 -8.25 2.86 -5.18
C LEU A 11 -9.00 3.03 -6.49
N ARG A 12 -8.35 2.65 -7.58
CA ARG A 12 -9.00 2.66 -8.89
C ARG A 12 -8.39 1.60 -9.77
N THR A 13 -9.12 1.19 -10.78
CA THR A 13 -8.63 0.18 -11.71
C THR A 13 -8.61 0.75 -13.11
N VAL A 14 -7.63 0.32 -13.87
CA VAL A 14 -7.49 0.72 -15.27
C VAL A 14 -7.39 -0.56 -16.09
N PRO A 15 -8.50 -0.98 -16.70
CA PRO A 15 -8.47 -2.21 -17.48
C PRO A 15 -7.72 -2.00 -18.79
N GLY A 16 -6.92 -2.99 -19.13
CA GLY A 16 -6.21 -3.01 -20.40
C GLY A 16 -6.62 -4.23 -21.20
N LYS A 17 -5.93 -4.43 -22.30
CA LYS A 17 -6.28 -5.57 -23.17
C LYS A 17 -5.84 -6.90 -22.61
N THR A 18 -4.71 -6.92 -21.91
CA THR A 18 -4.15 -8.16 -21.42
C THR A 18 -4.14 -8.25 -19.91
N HIS A 19 -4.26 -7.11 -19.23
CA HIS A 19 -4.25 -7.10 -17.78
C HIS A 19 -4.93 -5.83 -17.30
N THR A 20 -5.20 -5.81 -16.00
CA THR A 20 -5.81 -4.64 -15.36
C THR A 20 -4.83 -4.12 -14.33
N ASN A 21 -4.61 -2.82 -14.33
CA ASN A 21 -3.82 -2.17 -13.29
C ASN A 21 -4.72 -1.78 -12.14
N VAL A 22 -4.29 -2.09 -10.94
CA VAL A 22 -4.97 -1.67 -9.72
C VAL A 22 -4.07 -0.63 -9.07
N ILE A 23 -4.53 0.59 -9.03
CA ILE A 23 -3.70 1.72 -8.59
C ILE A 23 -4.26 2.23 -7.28
N PHE A 24 -3.39 2.36 -6.28
CA PHE A 24 -3.85 2.93 -5.01
C PHE A 24 -2.69 3.50 -4.23
N ASP A 25 -3.05 4.39 -3.31
CA ASP A 25 -2.11 4.93 -2.34
C ASP A 25 -2.24 4.15 -1.06
N CYS A 26 -1.13 3.89 -0.42
CA CYS A 26 -1.13 3.16 0.84
C CYS A 26 -0.40 4.00 1.87
N ALA A 27 -1.13 4.53 2.83
CA ALA A 27 -0.55 5.33 3.90
C ALA A 27 -0.07 4.41 5.00
N VAL A 28 1.16 4.57 5.41
CA VAL A 28 1.78 3.72 6.42
C VAL A 28 2.47 4.61 7.44
N PRO A 29 2.74 4.09 8.63
CA PRO A 29 3.55 4.87 9.58
C PRO A 29 4.83 5.33 8.91
N ALA A 30 5.22 6.57 9.19
CA ALA A 30 6.35 7.17 8.49
C ALA A 30 7.63 6.34 8.63
N GLU A 31 7.82 5.69 9.75
CA GLU A 31 9.03 4.89 9.96
C GLU A 31 9.11 3.70 9.01
N TYR A 32 7.99 3.24 8.45
CA TYR A 32 8.02 2.14 7.49
C TYR A 32 8.77 2.52 6.22
N LEU A 33 8.87 3.81 5.93
CA LEU A 33 9.50 4.27 4.70
C LEU A 33 11.01 4.42 4.85
N HIS A 34 11.51 4.35 6.07
CA HIS A 34 12.92 4.61 6.33
C HIS A 34 13.63 3.54 7.13
N ASP A 35 12.92 2.51 7.59
CA ASP A 35 13.53 1.58 8.51
C ASP A 35 14.39 0.55 7.78
N LYS A 36 15.29 -0.04 8.52
CA LYS A 36 16.18 -1.07 7.97
C LYS A 36 15.45 -2.36 7.65
N GLN A 37 14.30 -2.56 8.25
CA GLN A 37 13.52 -3.76 8.00
C GLN A 37 12.70 -3.64 6.73
N ARG A 38 12.63 -2.46 6.16
CA ARG A 38 11.95 -2.22 4.89
C ARG A 38 10.49 -2.66 4.95
N ARG A 39 9.83 -2.30 6.02
CA ARG A 39 8.45 -2.73 6.22
C ARG A 39 7.51 -2.20 5.15
N GLY A 40 7.74 -0.97 4.67
CA GLY A 40 6.91 -0.44 3.58
C GLY A 40 7.04 -1.27 2.32
N ALA A 41 8.27 -1.60 1.94
CA ALA A 41 8.48 -2.42 0.74
C ALA A 41 7.91 -3.82 0.91
N LYS A 42 8.04 -4.39 2.09
CA LYS A 42 7.50 -5.72 2.35
C LYS A 42 5.98 -5.71 2.31
N LEU A 43 5.36 -4.66 2.82
CA LEU A 43 3.91 -4.54 2.77
C LEU A 43 3.44 -4.43 1.32
N ALA A 44 4.10 -3.60 0.53
CA ALA A 44 3.73 -3.47 -0.88
C ALA A 44 3.85 -4.80 -1.61
N ALA A 45 4.92 -5.54 -1.34
CA ALA A 45 5.10 -6.85 -1.97
C ALA A 45 4.00 -7.83 -1.55
N ALA A 46 3.61 -7.80 -0.28
CA ALA A 46 2.55 -8.68 0.20
C ALA A 46 1.21 -8.33 -0.44
N LEU A 47 0.94 -7.04 -0.63
CA LEU A 47 -0.29 -6.63 -1.29
C LEU A 47 -0.31 -7.08 -2.75
N ARG A 48 0.81 -6.93 -3.46
CA ARG A 48 0.88 -7.41 -4.84
C ARG A 48 0.62 -8.89 -4.94
N THR A 49 1.25 -9.65 -4.06
CA THR A 49 1.08 -11.10 -4.06
C THR A 49 -0.36 -11.48 -3.77
N ALA A 50 -0.96 -10.84 -2.79
CA ALA A 50 -2.34 -11.17 -2.44
C ALA A 50 -3.30 -10.90 -3.58
N VAL A 51 -3.11 -9.79 -4.29
CA VAL A 51 -3.97 -9.46 -5.41
C VAL A 51 -3.75 -10.43 -6.57
N GLN A 52 -2.50 -10.71 -6.91
CA GLN A 52 -2.23 -11.57 -8.04
C GLN A 52 -2.58 -13.03 -7.79
N ASP A 53 -2.54 -13.47 -6.54
CA ASP A 53 -2.98 -14.82 -6.22
C ASP A 53 -4.47 -14.99 -6.52
N LYS A 54 -5.25 -13.95 -6.31
CA LYS A 54 -6.68 -14.02 -6.52
C LYS A 54 -7.06 -13.66 -7.94
N TRP A 55 -6.35 -12.71 -8.52
CA TRP A 55 -6.63 -12.22 -9.89
C TRP A 55 -5.31 -12.13 -10.64
N PRO A 56 -4.88 -13.21 -11.27
CA PRO A 56 -3.55 -13.26 -11.90
C PRO A 56 -3.28 -12.19 -12.95
N ASP A 57 -4.32 -11.65 -13.56
CA ASP A 57 -4.15 -10.62 -14.57
C ASP A 57 -4.25 -9.21 -13.99
N HIS A 58 -4.22 -9.06 -12.67
CA HIS A 58 -4.27 -7.75 -12.02
C HIS A 58 -2.89 -7.42 -11.48
N PHE A 59 -2.42 -6.23 -11.82
CA PHE A 59 -1.10 -5.77 -11.40
C PHE A 59 -1.27 -4.53 -10.55
N CYS A 60 -0.62 -4.48 -9.42
CA CYS A 60 -0.75 -3.37 -8.49
C CYS A 60 0.28 -2.30 -8.76
N VAL A 61 -0.19 -1.06 -8.79
CA VAL A 61 0.68 0.12 -8.80
C VAL A 61 0.42 0.78 -7.45
N ILE A 62 1.37 0.65 -6.54
CA ILE A 62 1.18 1.06 -5.16
C ILE A 62 2.08 2.25 -4.87
N ARG A 63 1.50 3.32 -4.39
CA ARG A 63 2.27 4.46 -3.93
C ARG A 63 2.22 4.50 -2.42
N LEU A 64 3.37 4.32 -1.80
CA LEU A 64 3.48 4.39 -0.35
C LEU A 64 3.65 5.85 0.07
N GLU A 65 2.97 6.22 1.11
CA GLU A 65 3.09 7.58 1.63
C GLU A 65 3.02 7.55 3.14
N PRO A 66 3.63 8.51 3.80
CA PRO A 66 3.56 8.56 5.25
C PRO A 66 2.19 9.01 5.71
N ASP A 67 1.75 8.43 6.79
CA ASP A 67 0.46 8.77 7.35
C ASP A 67 0.68 9.76 8.49
N TYR A 68 0.49 11.02 8.20
CA TYR A 68 0.67 12.06 9.20
C TYR A 68 -0.60 12.39 9.94
N THR A 69 -1.72 11.78 9.51
CA THR A 69 -2.98 12.13 10.12
C THR A 69 -3.47 11.06 11.06
N SER A 70 -2.68 10.06 11.34
CA SER A 70 -3.15 8.95 12.10
C SER A 70 -3.16 9.27 13.58
N HIS A 71 -3.63 8.32 14.26
CA HIS A 71 -3.79 8.37 15.68
C HIS A 71 -2.58 8.80 16.44
N ASN A 72 -1.46 8.72 15.84
CA ASN A 72 -0.30 9.04 16.56
C ASN A 72 0.06 10.48 16.51
N VAL A 73 -0.77 11.28 16.10
CA VAL A 73 -0.44 12.63 16.04
C VAL A 73 -0.06 13.09 17.38
N PRO A 74 1.03 13.46 17.53
CA PRO A 74 1.50 13.86 18.79
C PRO A 74 1.16 15.22 19.00
N ALA A 75 0.83 15.19 19.40
CA ALA A 75 0.53 16.30 19.51
C ALA A 75 1.44 17.33 19.42
N LYS A 76 1.86 17.12 19.17
CA LYS A 76 2.27 17.68 19.14
C LYS A 76 2.59 18.23 19.32
N ASP A 77 2.68 18.29 19.36
CA ASP A 77 2.90 18.50 19.51
C ASP A 77 3.16 18.74 19.76
#